data_170b7fea616bc455a78ca819402cc7d2
#
_entry.id   170b7fea616bc455a78ca819402cc7d2
#
_cell.length_a   1.000
_cell.length_b   1.000
_cell.length_c   1.000
_cell.angle_alpha   90.00
_cell.angle_beta   90.00
_cell.angle_gamma   90.00
#
_symmetry.space_group_name_H-M   'P 1'
#
loop_
_entity.id
_entity.type
_entity.pdbx_description
1 polymer ?
#
loop_
_entity_poly.entity_id
_entity_poly.type
_entity_poly.pdbx_seq_one_letter_code
_entity_poly.pdbx_strand_id
1 'polypeptide(L)'
;MVFYGKGAGKLPTASAVVADVVDALKNGSKVHDSLFWQPAEPVDGMLTDPTPAAYYVRVAGIAPAVAEAIYGKGRVVDEHYEGCSYFVEQADEKALAEAARKVEAVGGSVKLWLKRLPEED
;
A
#
# COMPACT_ATOMS: atom_id res chain seq x y z
N MET A 1 17.58 4.19 -17.50
CA MET A 1 16.65 4.85 -18.47
C MET A 1 16.54 6.32 -18.07
N VAL A 2 16.75 7.28 -18.98
CA VAL A 2 16.65 8.71 -18.66
C VAL A 2 15.41 9.26 -19.33
N PHE A 3 14.55 9.92 -18.57
CA PHE A 3 13.40 10.66 -19.11
C PHE A 3 13.74 12.15 -19.15
N TYR A 4 13.64 12.74 -20.32
CA TYR A 4 13.77 14.18 -20.51
C TYR A 4 12.41 14.80 -20.82
N GLY A 5 12.00 15.79 -20.06
CA GLY A 5 10.75 16.48 -20.25
C GLY A 5 10.77 17.88 -19.62
N LYS A 6 9.85 18.74 -20.06
CA LYS A 6 9.63 20.04 -19.40
C LYS A 6 9.05 19.78 -18.03
N GLY A 7 9.79 20.12 -16.98
CA GLY A 7 9.35 19.99 -15.60
C GLY A 7 8.13 20.85 -15.26
N ALA A 8 7.68 20.78 -14.01
CA ALA A 8 6.60 21.61 -13.48
C ALA A 8 6.95 23.10 -13.62
N GLY A 9 5.97 23.91 -14.00
CA GLY A 9 6.11 25.34 -14.15
C GLY A 9 4.86 25.98 -14.73
N LYS A 10 4.79 27.31 -14.68
CA LYS A 10 3.61 28.07 -15.10
C LYS A 10 3.12 27.74 -16.51
N LEU A 11 4.00 27.69 -17.48
CA LEU A 11 3.66 27.40 -18.88
C LEU A 11 3.32 25.93 -19.15
N PRO A 12 4.09 24.94 -18.67
CA PRO A 12 3.71 23.54 -18.82
C PRO A 12 2.38 23.20 -18.15
N THR A 13 2.11 23.72 -16.95
CA THR A 13 0.86 23.53 -16.26
C THR A 13 -0.32 24.16 -17.01
N ALA A 14 -0.17 25.40 -17.46
CA ALA A 14 -1.20 26.07 -18.26
C ALA A 14 -1.51 25.30 -19.57
N SER A 15 -0.49 24.79 -20.22
CA SER A 15 -0.64 23.98 -21.44
C SER A 15 -1.42 22.68 -21.17
N ALA A 16 -1.15 22.01 -20.06
CA ALA A 16 -1.87 20.79 -19.66
C ALA A 16 -3.36 21.10 -19.39
N VAL A 17 -3.64 22.12 -18.60
CA VAL A 17 -5.03 22.53 -18.29
C VAL A 17 -5.81 22.91 -19.56
N VAL A 18 -5.19 23.65 -20.47
CA VAL A 18 -5.85 23.99 -21.75
C VAL A 18 -6.11 22.75 -22.59
N ALA A 19 -5.17 21.78 -22.62
CA ALA A 19 -5.37 20.54 -23.33
C ALA A 19 -6.56 19.74 -22.75
N ASP A 20 -6.68 19.65 -21.43
CA ASP A 20 -7.79 18.97 -20.76
C ASP A 20 -9.15 19.67 -21.06
N VAL A 21 -9.18 21.01 -21.05
CA VAL A 21 -10.38 21.77 -21.41
C VAL A 21 -10.79 21.52 -22.85
N VAL A 22 -9.83 21.57 -23.80
CA VAL A 22 -10.11 21.28 -25.21
C VAL A 22 -10.63 19.87 -25.41
N ASP A 23 -10.05 18.91 -24.70
CA ASP A 23 -10.47 17.52 -24.75
C ASP A 23 -11.88 17.32 -24.20
N ALA A 24 -12.18 17.93 -23.07
CA ALA A 24 -13.52 17.94 -22.48
C ALA A 24 -14.57 18.58 -23.45
N LEU A 25 -14.24 19.67 -24.11
CA LEU A 25 -15.13 20.31 -25.08
C LEU A 25 -15.36 19.46 -26.33
N LYS A 26 -14.33 18.77 -26.83
CA LYS A 26 -14.45 17.87 -27.99
C LYS A 26 -15.29 16.63 -27.68
N ASN A 27 -15.14 16.09 -26.48
CA ASN A 27 -15.85 14.86 -26.10
C ASN A 27 -17.26 15.15 -25.51
N GLY A 28 -17.53 16.40 -25.11
CA GLY A 28 -18.83 16.82 -24.56
C GLY A 28 -19.19 16.02 -23.31
N SER A 29 -20.44 15.54 -23.26
CA SER A 29 -20.92 14.70 -22.15
C SER A 29 -20.58 13.21 -22.32
N LYS A 30 -19.84 12.84 -23.37
CA LYS A 30 -19.43 11.45 -23.57
C LYS A 30 -18.24 11.12 -22.66
N VAL A 31 -18.35 10.03 -21.94
CA VAL A 31 -17.22 9.43 -21.25
C VAL A 31 -16.15 9.11 -22.29
N HIS A 32 -14.89 9.38 -21.98
CA HIS A 32 -13.77 9.07 -22.88
C HIS A 32 -13.81 7.62 -23.32
N ASP A 33 -14.10 7.39 -24.60
CA ASP A 33 -14.15 6.05 -25.18
C ASP A 33 -12.75 5.38 -25.27
N SER A 34 -11.69 6.12 -24.93
CA SER A 34 -10.29 5.64 -24.97
C SER A 34 -9.83 4.94 -23.68
N LEU A 35 -10.55 5.07 -22.59
CA LEU A 35 -10.22 4.46 -21.31
C LEU A 35 -11.41 3.62 -20.82
N PHE A 36 -11.45 2.37 -21.22
CA PHE A 36 -12.44 1.42 -20.72
C PHE A 36 -11.90 0.69 -19.51
N TRP A 37 -12.60 0.84 -18.39
CA TRP A 37 -12.44 -0.08 -17.27
C TRP A 37 -13.26 -1.34 -17.60
N GLN A 38 -12.57 -2.41 -17.96
CA GLN A 38 -13.20 -3.70 -18.07
C GLN A 38 -12.98 -4.47 -16.75
N PRO A 39 -14.01 -5.13 -16.21
CA PRO A 39 -13.80 -6.07 -15.13
C PRO A 39 -12.78 -7.11 -15.59
N ALA A 40 -11.68 -7.27 -14.87
CA ALA A 40 -10.79 -8.39 -15.10
C ALA A 40 -11.41 -9.65 -14.50
N GLU A 41 -11.26 -10.78 -15.19
CA GLU A 41 -11.57 -12.07 -14.57
C GLU A 41 -10.67 -12.22 -13.32
N PRO A 42 -11.24 -12.65 -12.17
CA PRO A 42 -10.47 -12.84 -10.97
C PRO A 42 -9.36 -13.87 -11.22
N VAL A 43 -8.11 -13.43 -11.21
CA VAL A 43 -6.95 -14.33 -11.23
C VAL A 43 -6.42 -14.42 -9.82
N ASP A 44 -6.40 -15.62 -9.27
CA ASP A 44 -5.90 -15.89 -7.93
C ASP A 44 -4.47 -15.37 -7.79
N GLY A 45 -4.21 -14.55 -6.78
CA GLY A 45 -2.90 -13.96 -6.53
C GLY A 45 -2.52 -12.76 -7.39
N MET A 46 -3.40 -12.27 -8.29
CA MET A 46 -3.08 -11.14 -9.18
C MET A 46 -2.85 -9.82 -8.43
N LEU A 47 -3.48 -9.66 -7.25
CA LEU A 47 -3.39 -8.47 -6.42
C LEU A 47 -2.56 -8.68 -5.14
N THR A 48 -1.91 -9.84 -4.99
CA THR A 48 -1.07 -10.15 -3.84
C THR A 48 0.38 -10.27 -4.28
N ASP A 49 1.28 -9.63 -3.55
CA ASP A 49 2.72 -9.79 -3.74
C ASP A 49 3.20 -10.99 -2.90
N PRO A 50 3.58 -12.13 -3.52
CA PRO A 50 4.06 -13.30 -2.80
C PRO A 50 5.53 -13.15 -2.36
N THR A 51 6.20 -12.04 -2.72
CA THR A 51 7.61 -11.84 -2.42
C THR A 51 7.80 -11.54 -0.94
N PRO A 52 8.55 -12.37 -0.19
CA PRO A 52 8.83 -12.09 1.20
C PRO A 52 9.64 -10.80 1.36
N ALA A 53 9.22 -9.98 2.29
CA ALA A 53 9.89 -8.72 2.61
C ALA A 53 9.79 -8.41 4.11
N ALA A 54 10.53 -7.41 4.56
CA ALA A 54 10.37 -6.88 5.90
C ALA A 54 9.21 -5.89 5.95
N TYR A 55 8.49 -5.88 7.06
CA TYR A 55 7.35 -5.00 7.27
C TYR A 55 7.38 -4.33 8.63
N TYR A 56 6.94 -3.08 8.66
CA TYR A 56 6.56 -2.40 9.87
C TYR A 56 5.04 -2.55 10.06
N VAL A 57 4.61 -3.03 11.22
CA VAL A 57 3.20 -3.25 11.55
C VAL A 57 2.84 -2.49 12.81
N ARG A 58 1.76 -1.74 12.79
CA ARG A 58 1.19 -1.09 13.97
C ARG A 58 -0.10 -1.79 14.38
N VAL A 59 -0.14 -2.26 15.61
CA VAL A 59 -1.28 -2.97 16.19
C VAL A 59 -1.80 -2.24 17.43
N ALA A 60 -3.10 -2.35 17.66
CA ALA A 60 -3.75 -1.83 18.86
C ALA A 60 -4.54 -2.93 19.56
N GLY A 61 -4.76 -2.78 20.87
CA GLY A 61 -5.54 -3.69 21.69
C GLY A 61 -4.84 -4.98 22.08
N ILE A 62 -3.55 -5.15 21.75
CA ILE A 62 -2.75 -6.31 22.15
C ILE A 62 -1.42 -5.90 22.77
N ALA A 63 -0.93 -6.71 23.70
CA ALA A 63 0.39 -6.51 24.30
C ALA A 63 1.52 -6.91 23.32
N PRO A 64 2.74 -6.34 23.48
CA PRO A 64 3.89 -6.67 22.64
C PRO A 64 4.21 -8.15 22.55
N ALA A 65 4.11 -8.89 23.64
CA ALA A 65 4.33 -10.34 23.67
C ALA A 65 3.34 -11.13 22.80
N VAL A 66 2.10 -10.64 22.68
CA VAL A 66 1.08 -11.24 21.80
C VAL A 66 1.41 -10.94 20.33
N ALA A 67 1.85 -9.72 20.02
CA ALA A 67 2.30 -9.36 18.69
C ALA A 67 3.50 -10.24 18.25
N GLU A 68 4.47 -10.45 19.13
CA GLU A 68 5.62 -11.32 18.88
C GLU A 68 5.19 -12.77 18.62
N ALA A 69 4.25 -13.29 19.39
CA ALA A 69 3.71 -14.64 19.19
C ALA A 69 2.98 -14.80 17.83
N ILE A 70 2.33 -13.75 17.34
CA ILE A 70 1.56 -13.75 16.09
C ILE A 70 2.46 -13.56 14.86
N TYR A 71 3.35 -12.57 14.90
CA TYR A 71 4.18 -12.17 13.75
C TYR A 71 5.51 -12.96 13.67
N GLY A 72 5.94 -13.60 14.77
CA GLY A 72 7.14 -14.42 14.77
C GLY A 72 8.43 -13.59 14.79
N LYS A 73 9.40 -13.97 13.92
CA LYS A 73 10.69 -13.28 13.89
C LYS A 73 10.58 -11.79 13.62
N GLY A 74 11.06 -11.02 14.56
CA GLY A 74 11.02 -9.58 14.48
C GLY A 74 11.33 -8.93 15.82
N ARG A 75 10.94 -7.69 15.99
CA ARG A 75 11.15 -6.94 17.23
C ARG A 75 10.08 -5.87 17.44
N VAL A 76 9.78 -5.61 18.69
CA VAL A 76 9.03 -4.43 19.08
C VAL A 76 9.86 -3.19 18.76
N VAL A 77 9.29 -2.25 18.03
CA VAL A 77 9.93 -0.98 17.69
C VAL A 77 9.55 0.09 18.70
N ASP A 78 8.29 0.12 19.06
CA ASP A 78 7.73 1.11 19.98
C ASP A 78 6.50 0.53 20.68
N GLU A 79 6.33 0.89 21.96
CA GLU A 79 5.14 0.61 22.74
C GLU A 79 4.38 1.90 22.98
N HIS A 80 3.10 1.90 22.70
CA HIS A 80 2.24 3.06 22.87
C HIS A 80 0.95 2.69 23.61
N TYR A 81 0.24 3.70 24.06
CA TYR A 81 -0.95 3.53 24.93
C TYR A 81 -1.99 2.53 24.37
N GLU A 82 -2.15 2.47 23.05
CA GLU A 82 -3.14 1.61 22.41
C GLU A 82 -2.61 0.22 22.02
N GLY A 83 -1.30 -0.02 22.08
CA GLY A 83 -0.68 -1.27 21.64
C GLY A 83 0.81 -1.12 21.36
N CYS A 84 1.27 -1.65 20.23
CA CYS A 84 2.68 -1.58 19.87
C CYS A 84 2.90 -1.48 18.35
N SER A 85 4.11 -1.06 18.01
CA SER A 85 4.65 -1.14 16.67
C SER A 85 5.66 -2.28 16.60
N TYR A 86 5.53 -3.14 15.62
CA TYR A 86 6.33 -4.35 15.48
C TYR A 86 7.02 -4.37 14.11
N PHE A 87 8.30 -4.68 14.10
CA PHE A 87 9.05 -4.89 12.86
C PHE A 87 9.13 -6.38 12.58
N VAL A 88 8.52 -6.81 11.49
CA VAL A 88 8.55 -8.19 10.98
C VAL A 88 9.71 -8.31 10.01
N GLU A 89 10.64 -9.22 10.26
CA GLU A 89 11.85 -9.35 9.44
C GLU A 89 11.54 -9.92 8.04
N GLN A 90 10.59 -10.85 7.96
CA GLN A 90 10.25 -11.50 6.71
C GLN A 90 8.81 -12.00 6.74
N ALA A 91 7.98 -11.50 5.85
CA ALA A 91 6.62 -11.97 5.60
C ALA A 91 6.23 -11.67 4.15
N ASP A 92 5.25 -12.40 3.63
CA ASP A 92 4.51 -12.04 2.42
C ASP A 92 3.14 -11.45 2.81
N GLU A 93 2.41 -10.92 1.85
CA GLU A 93 1.10 -10.32 2.09
C GLU A 93 0.07 -11.33 2.64
N LYS A 94 0.18 -12.59 2.26
CA LYS A 94 -0.69 -13.66 2.76
C LYS A 94 -0.45 -13.93 4.24
N ALA A 95 0.81 -14.01 4.65
CA ALA A 95 1.19 -14.18 6.06
C ALA A 95 0.73 -12.98 6.90
N LEU A 96 0.84 -11.76 6.38
CA LEU A 96 0.34 -10.56 7.06
C LEU A 96 -1.19 -10.57 7.20
N ALA A 97 -1.91 -10.99 6.17
CA ALA A 97 -3.36 -11.11 6.23
C ALA A 97 -3.81 -12.17 7.25
N GLU A 98 -3.12 -13.29 7.33
CA GLU A 98 -3.36 -14.32 8.35
C GLU A 98 -3.03 -13.82 9.76
N ALA A 99 -1.92 -13.10 9.92
CA ALA A 99 -1.54 -12.47 11.19
C ALA A 99 -2.59 -11.43 11.63
N ALA A 100 -3.10 -10.61 10.71
CA ALA A 100 -4.16 -9.65 11.00
C ALA A 100 -5.42 -10.33 11.56
N ARG A 101 -5.86 -11.44 10.97
CA ARG A 101 -6.99 -12.23 11.48
C ARG A 101 -6.73 -12.76 12.90
N LYS A 102 -5.49 -13.20 13.19
CA LYS A 102 -5.12 -13.65 14.54
C LYS A 102 -5.15 -12.50 15.55
N VAL A 103 -4.70 -11.30 15.16
CA VAL A 103 -4.81 -10.09 15.99
C VAL A 103 -6.27 -9.77 16.32
N GLU A 104 -7.14 -9.81 15.32
CA GLU A 104 -8.58 -9.59 15.49
C GLU A 104 -9.22 -10.65 16.40
N ALA A 105 -8.83 -11.91 16.25
CA ALA A 105 -9.35 -13.02 17.07
C ALA A 105 -9.03 -12.87 18.57
N VAL A 106 -7.97 -12.15 18.92
CA VAL A 106 -7.60 -11.86 20.32
C VAL A 106 -8.08 -10.48 20.79
N GLY A 107 -8.96 -9.84 20.03
CA GLY A 107 -9.57 -8.56 20.37
C GLY A 107 -8.73 -7.33 19.98
N GLY A 108 -7.65 -7.50 19.24
CA GLY A 108 -6.83 -6.42 18.73
C GLY A 108 -7.28 -5.92 17.35
N SER A 109 -6.54 -4.97 16.81
CA SER A 109 -6.72 -4.48 15.45
C SER A 109 -5.38 -4.08 14.82
N VAL A 110 -5.22 -4.35 13.54
CA VAL A 110 -4.08 -3.85 12.77
C VAL A 110 -4.44 -2.47 12.24
N LYS A 111 -3.64 -1.47 12.58
CA LYS A 111 -3.87 -0.07 12.17
C LYS A 111 -3.16 0.28 10.88
N LEU A 112 -1.98 -0.32 10.66
CA LEU A 112 -1.14 -0.03 9.53
C LEU A 112 -0.14 -1.16 9.33
N TRP A 113 0.18 -1.47 8.08
CA TRP A 113 1.43 -2.14 7.72
C TRP A 113 2.12 -1.38 6.58
N LEU A 114 3.43 -1.36 6.59
CA LEU A 114 4.27 -0.75 5.57
C LEU A 114 5.38 -1.72 5.17
N LYS A 115 5.50 -1.97 3.89
CA LYS A 115 6.61 -2.75 3.34
C LYS A 115 7.90 -1.94 3.41
N ARG A 116 8.96 -2.51 3.96
CA ARG A 116 10.29 -1.93 3.86
C ARG A 116 10.86 -2.23 2.49
N LEU A 117 11.23 -1.19 1.78
CA LEU A 117 11.97 -1.36 0.54
C LEU A 117 13.40 -1.84 0.86
N PRO A 118 13.99 -2.72 0.01
CA PRO A 118 15.40 -3.07 0.15
C PRO A 118 16.25 -1.80 0.04
N GLU A 119 17.33 -1.74 0.80
CA GLU A 119 18.32 -0.68 0.61
C GLU A 119 18.97 -0.93 -0.74
N GLU A 120 18.97 0.10 -1.60
CA GLU A 120 19.76 0.04 -2.84
C GLU A 120 21.24 0.16 -2.45
N ASP A 121 22.02 -0.87 -2.77
CA ASP A 121 23.50 -0.89 -2.62
C ASP A 121 24.17 0.07 -3.62
#